data_04d84d0928fb2248e216a1f60d56252b
#
_entry.id   04d84d0928fb2248e216a1f60d56252b
#
_cell.length_a   1.000
_cell.length_b   1.000
_cell.length_c   1.000
_cell.angle_alpha   90.00
_cell.angle_beta   90.00
_cell.angle_gamma   90.00
#
_symmetry.space_group_name_H-M   'P 1'
#
loop_
_entity.id
_entity.type
_entity.pdbx_description
1 polymer ?
#
loop_
_entity_poly.entity_id
_entity_poly.type
_entity_poly.pdbx_seq_one_letter_code
_entity_poly.pdbx_strand_id
1 'polypeptide(L)'
;LYIVEYAGWDTQSKIGKGYSSGSSAISSGGTDVMTYHTGRAYGTDGATAVQYRHIENPWGNVFDWVDGVNFNGSTVYVCTDPAKYADDTSDGYTNAGTRASSSGYISALGASTTAPWAIYPSSAGGSETTYIPDYSWTSSGWLGLAVGGDWDGGSFAGLFYFNGNNSSSNSNSNIGARHLFLLHILRRVSHTTWWKFSQQDAA
;
A
#
# COMPACT_ATOMS: atom_id res chain seq x y z
N LEU A 1 10.71 -0.50 0.41
CA LEU A 1 11.87 -1.33 -0.04
C LEU A 1 12.09 -1.24 -1.54
N TYR A 2 11.05 -1.43 -2.36
CA TYR A 2 11.19 -1.40 -3.82
C TYR A 2 11.85 -0.11 -4.35
N ILE A 3 11.42 1.04 -3.84
CA ILE A 3 11.96 2.32 -4.25
C ILE A 3 13.43 2.46 -3.87
N VAL A 4 13.77 2.07 -2.64
CA VAL A 4 15.16 2.13 -2.16
C VAL A 4 16.04 1.18 -2.93
N GLU A 5 15.54 -0.01 -3.27
CA GLU A 5 16.34 -1.04 -3.94
C GLU A 5 16.52 -0.77 -5.44
N TYR A 6 15.48 -0.30 -6.14
CA TYR A 6 15.47 -0.41 -7.61
C TYR A 6 15.03 0.81 -8.39
N ALA A 7 14.15 1.63 -7.87
CA ALA A 7 13.43 2.58 -8.71
C ALA A 7 13.76 4.05 -8.45
N GLY A 8 14.01 4.41 -7.20
CA GLY A 8 13.98 5.82 -6.83
C GLY A 8 12.55 6.37 -6.85
N TRP A 9 12.39 7.68 -6.70
CA TRP A 9 11.10 8.33 -6.48
C TRP A 9 10.56 9.04 -7.72
N ASP A 10 11.30 9.06 -8.81
CA ASP A 10 11.24 10.16 -9.76
C ASP A 10 10.23 10.02 -10.89
N THR A 11 9.72 8.85 -11.20
CA THR A 11 8.66 8.75 -12.23
C THR A 11 7.92 7.42 -12.19
N GLN A 12 6.68 7.42 -12.69
CA GLN A 12 5.91 6.20 -12.95
C GLN A 12 6.59 5.24 -13.93
N SER A 13 7.39 5.76 -14.85
CA SER A 13 8.13 4.91 -15.79
C SER A 13 9.15 4.00 -15.12
N LYS A 14 9.60 4.34 -13.92
CA LYS A 14 10.54 3.52 -13.16
C LYS A 14 9.84 2.55 -12.20
N ILE A 15 8.82 3.03 -11.51
CA ILE A 15 8.07 2.25 -10.52
C ILE A 15 7.03 1.38 -11.21
N GLY A 16 6.40 1.91 -12.26
CA GLY A 16 5.30 1.30 -12.96
C GLY A 16 3.94 1.58 -12.33
N LYS A 17 2.92 1.50 -13.16
CA LYS A 17 1.52 1.76 -12.79
C LYS A 17 0.80 0.50 -12.30
N GLY A 18 1.40 -0.66 -12.49
CA GLY A 18 0.69 -1.92 -12.41
C GLY A 18 -0.31 -2.11 -13.55
N TYR A 19 -1.24 -3.02 -13.41
CA TYR A 19 -2.34 -3.18 -14.36
C TYR A 19 -3.37 -2.08 -14.11
N SER A 20 -3.36 -1.04 -14.95
CA SER A 20 -4.14 0.19 -14.77
C SER A 20 -4.72 0.79 -16.05
N SER A 21 -4.57 0.08 -17.20
CA SER A 21 -5.08 0.51 -18.51
C SER A 21 -5.95 -0.58 -19.14
N GLY A 22 -6.70 -1.30 -18.31
CA GLY A 22 -7.60 -2.38 -18.69
C GLY A 22 -9.06 -1.95 -18.80
N SER A 23 -9.92 -2.89 -19.14
CA SER A 23 -11.39 -2.72 -19.16
C SER A 23 -12.10 -3.48 -18.03
N SER A 24 -11.36 -4.29 -17.29
CA SER A 24 -11.84 -5.05 -16.12
C SER A 24 -10.64 -5.55 -15.33
N ALA A 25 -10.86 -5.95 -14.08
CA ALA A 25 -9.85 -6.62 -13.28
C ALA A 25 -9.41 -7.93 -13.94
N ILE A 26 -8.13 -8.26 -13.79
CA ILE A 26 -7.58 -9.57 -14.19
C ILE A 26 -7.62 -10.54 -13.00
N SER A 27 -7.77 -11.83 -13.33
CA SER A 27 -7.76 -12.88 -12.32
C SER A 27 -6.40 -13.01 -11.65
N SER A 28 -6.38 -13.53 -10.42
CA SER A 28 -5.15 -13.93 -9.73
C SER A 28 -4.43 -15.05 -10.48
N GLY A 29 -3.11 -15.17 -10.27
CA GLY A 29 -2.25 -16.12 -10.97
C GLY A 29 -1.65 -15.58 -12.27
N GLY A 30 -1.95 -14.34 -12.64
CA GLY A 30 -1.41 -13.72 -13.86
C GLY A 30 0.10 -13.51 -13.85
N THR A 31 0.72 -13.57 -12.67
CA THR A 31 2.17 -13.40 -12.50
C THR A 31 2.91 -14.72 -12.26
N ASP A 32 2.24 -15.86 -12.22
CA ASP A 32 2.84 -17.17 -11.89
C ASP A 32 3.94 -17.59 -12.88
N VAL A 33 3.83 -17.16 -14.12
CA VAL A 33 4.79 -17.47 -15.18
C VAL A 33 5.94 -16.45 -15.30
N MET A 34 5.95 -15.41 -14.46
CA MET A 34 7.01 -14.40 -14.48
C MET A 34 8.32 -14.96 -13.94
N THR A 35 9.41 -14.69 -14.66
CA THR A 35 10.76 -15.18 -14.29
C THR A 35 11.38 -14.41 -13.13
N TYR A 36 10.84 -13.25 -12.78
CA TYR A 36 11.36 -12.40 -11.70
C TYR A 36 10.39 -12.42 -10.51
N HIS A 37 10.58 -13.37 -9.62
CA HIS A 37 9.76 -13.49 -8.41
C HIS A 37 10.20 -12.58 -7.27
N THR A 38 11.43 -12.11 -7.31
CA THR A 38 11.99 -11.20 -6.31
C THR A 38 12.73 -10.06 -7.00
N GLY A 39 12.86 -8.93 -6.32
CA GLY A 39 13.59 -7.82 -6.85
C GLY A 39 12.70 -6.83 -7.62
N ARG A 40 13.08 -6.47 -8.83
CA ARG A 40 12.41 -5.41 -9.59
C ARG A 40 10.99 -5.81 -10.01
N ALA A 41 10.03 -4.90 -9.84
CA ALA A 41 8.71 -5.06 -10.40
C ALA A 41 8.76 -5.09 -11.93
N TYR A 42 7.85 -5.86 -12.54
CA TYR A 42 7.77 -6.03 -13.97
C TYR A 42 6.55 -5.26 -14.51
N GLY A 43 6.71 -4.63 -15.67
CA GLY A 43 5.63 -3.88 -16.34
C GLY A 43 5.48 -2.44 -15.84
N THR A 44 5.78 -1.49 -16.73
CA THR A 44 5.64 -0.05 -16.46
C THR A 44 4.59 0.61 -17.35
N ASP A 45 3.97 -0.17 -18.24
CA ASP A 45 3.08 0.29 -19.33
C ASP A 45 1.60 0.41 -18.90
N GLY A 46 1.25 -0.06 -17.73
CA GLY A 46 -0.13 -0.09 -17.26
C GLY A 46 -0.96 -1.27 -17.78
N ALA A 47 -0.42 -2.09 -18.67
CA ALA A 47 -1.12 -3.22 -19.29
C ALA A 47 -0.68 -4.58 -18.72
N THR A 48 0.37 -4.59 -17.91
CA THR A 48 0.97 -5.80 -17.35
C THR A 48 0.76 -5.87 -15.84
N ALA A 49 0.39 -7.07 -15.33
CA ALA A 49 0.35 -7.36 -13.91
C ALA A 49 1.72 -7.17 -13.27
N VAL A 50 1.75 -6.67 -12.05
CA VAL A 50 3.00 -6.48 -11.28
C VAL A 50 3.20 -7.66 -10.35
N GLN A 51 4.45 -8.14 -10.25
CA GLN A 51 4.88 -9.00 -9.18
C GLN A 51 6.09 -8.39 -8.48
N TYR A 52 6.03 -8.33 -7.17
CA TYR A 52 7.16 -7.90 -6.35
C TYR A 52 7.27 -8.80 -5.11
N ARG A 53 8.41 -9.47 -4.97
CA ARG A 53 8.72 -10.37 -3.85
C ARG A 53 7.62 -11.42 -3.60
N HIS A 54 7.16 -12.06 -4.67
CA HIS A 54 6.06 -13.04 -4.68
C HIS A 54 4.67 -12.47 -4.33
N ILE A 55 4.53 -11.16 -4.23
CA ILE A 55 3.22 -10.53 -4.09
C ILE A 55 2.75 -10.12 -5.47
N GLU A 56 1.64 -10.67 -5.91
CA GLU A 56 1.00 -10.31 -7.16
C GLU A 56 0.20 -9.03 -7.01
N ASN A 57 0.30 -8.15 -8.00
CA ASN A 57 -0.40 -6.87 -8.08
C ASN A 57 -0.39 -6.08 -6.75
N PRO A 58 0.79 -5.81 -6.14
CA PRO A 58 0.84 -5.00 -4.92
C PRO A 58 0.39 -3.54 -5.14
N TRP A 59 0.22 -3.16 -6.39
CA TRP A 59 -0.49 -1.98 -6.88
C TRP A 59 -1.06 -2.24 -8.27
N GLY A 60 -2.11 -1.51 -8.65
CA GLY A 60 -2.90 -1.74 -9.87
C GLY A 60 -3.86 -2.93 -9.72
N ASN A 61 -4.65 -3.18 -10.73
CA ASN A 61 -5.68 -4.20 -10.84
C ASN A 61 -6.93 -3.88 -10.01
N VAL A 62 -6.88 -3.91 -8.71
CA VAL A 62 -7.98 -3.51 -7.82
C VAL A 62 -7.45 -2.67 -6.68
N PHE A 63 -8.26 -1.77 -6.16
CA PHE A 63 -7.95 -1.07 -4.92
C PHE A 63 -7.90 -2.08 -3.77
N ASP A 64 -6.89 -1.94 -2.92
CA ASP A 64 -6.82 -2.69 -1.68
C ASP A 64 -7.26 -1.81 -0.50
N TRP A 65 -8.31 -2.23 0.23
CA TRP A 65 -8.69 -1.60 1.48
C TRP A 65 -7.62 -1.77 2.55
N VAL A 66 -7.44 -0.72 3.33
CA VAL A 66 -6.51 -0.70 4.47
C VAL A 66 -7.29 -0.46 5.76
N ASP A 67 -7.32 -1.46 6.63
CA ASP A 67 -7.90 -1.35 7.96
C ASP A 67 -7.03 -0.51 8.91
N GLY A 68 -7.68 0.04 9.94
CA GLY A 68 -7.00 0.86 10.95
C GLY A 68 -6.67 2.28 10.48
N VAL A 69 -7.24 2.74 9.38
CA VAL A 69 -7.12 4.11 8.89
C VAL A 69 -8.50 4.66 8.55
N ASN A 70 -8.92 5.69 9.27
CA ASN A 70 -10.14 6.44 8.98
C ASN A 70 -9.83 7.90 8.68
N PHE A 71 -10.63 8.51 7.83
CA PHE A 71 -10.62 9.94 7.60
C PHE A 71 -11.93 10.56 8.03
N ASN A 72 -11.85 11.80 8.55
CA ASN A 72 -13.00 12.68 8.62
C ASN A 72 -12.63 13.99 7.91
N GLY A 73 -13.08 14.12 6.68
CA GLY A 73 -12.59 15.15 5.76
C GLY A 73 -11.06 15.03 5.59
N SER A 74 -10.32 16.06 5.93
CA SER A 74 -8.85 16.06 5.85
C SER A 74 -8.17 15.48 7.10
N THR A 75 -8.86 15.24 8.20
CA THR A 75 -8.24 14.66 9.41
C THR A 75 -7.98 13.17 9.22
N VAL A 76 -6.77 12.74 9.58
CA VAL A 76 -6.31 11.34 9.50
C VAL A 76 -6.34 10.71 10.89
N TYR A 77 -7.01 9.58 11.02
CA TYR A 77 -7.06 8.78 12.24
C TYR A 77 -6.44 7.42 11.96
N VAL A 78 -5.57 6.95 12.85
CA VAL A 78 -4.86 5.68 12.70
C VAL A 78 -4.95 4.82 13.97
N CYS A 79 -5.03 3.51 13.79
CA CYS A 79 -5.07 2.53 14.85
C CYS A 79 -4.17 1.34 14.49
N THR A 80 -3.40 0.82 15.46
CA THR A 80 -2.55 -0.37 15.28
C THR A 80 -3.06 -1.59 16.02
N ASP A 81 -4.17 -1.46 16.74
CA ASP A 81 -4.79 -2.54 17.47
C ASP A 81 -5.96 -3.12 16.68
N PRO A 82 -5.82 -4.31 16.05
CA PRO A 82 -6.89 -4.89 15.24
C PRO A 82 -8.20 -5.12 16.00
N ALA A 83 -8.14 -5.27 17.32
CA ALA A 83 -9.35 -5.45 18.15
C ALA A 83 -10.20 -4.15 18.25
N LYS A 84 -9.65 -3.02 17.81
CA LYS A 84 -10.30 -1.71 17.83
C LYS A 84 -10.66 -1.20 16.45
N TYR A 85 -10.35 -1.96 15.39
CA TYR A 85 -10.70 -1.52 14.04
C TYR A 85 -12.21 -1.38 13.90
N ALA A 86 -12.62 -0.19 13.50
CA ALA A 86 -14.01 0.16 13.27
C ALA A 86 -14.09 1.28 12.24
N ASP A 87 -15.14 1.26 11.45
CA ASP A 87 -15.39 2.24 10.40
C ASP A 87 -16.02 3.52 10.95
N ASP A 88 -15.83 4.61 10.24
CA ASP A 88 -16.55 5.88 10.40
C ASP A 88 -16.47 6.45 11.83
N THR A 89 -15.35 6.21 12.52
CA THR A 89 -15.13 6.64 13.89
C THR A 89 -13.69 7.07 14.15
N SER A 90 -13.52 7.91 15.17
CA SER A 90 -12.22 8.21 15.77
C SER A 90 -12.01 7.50 17.12
N ASP A 91 -13.00 6.71 17.57
CA ASP A 91 -12.96 6.06 18.88
C ASP A 91 -11.90 4.96 18.90
N GLY A 92 -10.95 5.03 19.82
CA GLY A 92 -9.82 4.12 19.87
C GLY A 92 -8.70 4.38 18.84
N TYR A 93 -8.84 5.42 18.02
CA TYR A 93 -7.85 5.84 17.03
C TYR A 93 -7.02 7.04 17.53
N THR A 94 -5.80 7.15 17.01
CA THR A 94 -4.94 8.32 17.22
C THR A 94 -5.11 9.30 16.08
N ASN A 95 -5.35 10.58 16.37
CA ASN A 95 -5.31 11.63 15.37
C ASN A 95 -3.85 11.79 14.90
N ALA A 96 -3.60 11.41 13.65
CA ALA A 96 -2.29 11.45 13.03
C ALA A 96 -1.96 12.79 12.38
N GLY A 97 -2.94 13.68 12.21
CA GLY A 97 -2.75 14.98 11.58
C GLY A 97 -3.72 15.23 10.42
N THR A 98 -3.26 16.03 9.46
CA THR A 98 -4.11 16.51 8.36
C THR A 98 -3.48 16.17 7.01
N ARG A 99 -4.23 15.44 6.17
CA ARG A 99 -3.87 15.16 4.78
C ARG A 99 -4.22 16.32 3.85
N ALA A 100 -3.80 16.23 2.59
CA ALA A 100 -4.20 17.16 1.55
C ALA A 100 -5.72 17.36 1.52
N SER A 101 -6.16 18.62 1.43
CA SER A 101 -7.59 18.98 1.40
C SER A 101 -8.21 18.93 0.00
N SER A 102 -7.39 18.74 -1.03
CA SER A 102 -7.81 18.60 -2.43
C SER A 102 -7.18 17.38 -3.07
N SER A 103 -7.90 16.76 -4.00
CA SER A 103 -7.38 15.67 -4.81
C SER A 103 -6.35 16.18 -5.81
N GLY A 104 -5.36 15.35 -6.15
CA GLY A 104 -4.31 15.69 -7.10
C GLY A 104 -3.13 14.73 -7.00
N TYR A 105 -2.18 14.86 -7.93
CA TYR A 105 -0.89 14.18 -7.80
C TYR A 105 -0.18 14.67 -6.54
N ILE A 106 0.45 13.75 -5.84
CA ILE A 106 1.08 14.03 -4.55
C ILE A 106 2.28 14.95 -4.76
N SER A 107 2.30 16.09 -4.08
CA SER A 107 3.43 17.04 -4.13
C SER A 107 4.27 17.04 -2.85
N ALA A 108 3.71 16.59 -1.74
CA ALA A 108 4.45 16.40 -0.49
C ALA A 108 3.83 15.32 0.38
N LEU A 109 4.67 14.65 1.17
CA LEU A 109 4.26 13.74 2.23
C LEU A 109 4.36 14.45 3.58
N GLY A 110 3.39 14.17 4.45
CA GLY A 110 3.40 14.52 5.85
C GLY A 110 3.67 13.30 6.71
N ALA A 111 4.27 13.52 7.87
CA ALA A 111 4.43 12.51 8.90
C ALA A 111 3.71 12.97 10.17
N SER A 112 3.10 12.02 10.87
CA SER A 112 2.45 12.32 12.14
C SER A 112 3.47 12.52 13.25
N THR A 113 3.22 13.49 14.11
CA THR A 113 3.99 13.69 15.35
C THR A 113 3.51 12.80 16.48
N THR A 114 2.26 12.38 16.45
CA THR A 114 1.62 11.52 17.45
C THR A 114 1.69 10.03 17.09
N ALA A 115 1.82 9.72 15.79
CA ALA A 115 1.99 8.36 15.25
C ALA A 115 3.12 8.41 14.19
N PRO A 116 4.41 8.47 14.57
CA PRO A 116 5.53 8.77 13.65
C PRO A 116 5.71 7.77 12.49
N TRP A 117 5.09 6.60 12.58
CA TRP A 117 5.05 5.60 11.53
C TRP A 117 3.99 5.90 10.45
N ALA A 118 3.05 6.81 10.72
CA ALA A 118 1.98 7.17 9.78
C ALA A 118 2.48 8.29 8.84
N ILE A 119 2.57 7.94 7.56
CA ILE A 119 2.95 8.85 6.48
C ILE A 119 1.78 8.93 5.51
N TYR A 120 1.42 10.12 5.09
CA TYR A 120 0.27 10.37 4.20
C TYR A 120 0.54 11.58 3.29
N PRO A 121 -0.17 11.71 2.15
CA PRO A 121 -0.09 12.90 1.32
C PRO A 121 -0.52 14.14 2.09
N SER A 122 0.37 15.09 2.28
CA SER A 122 0.08 16.36 2.98
C SER A 122 -0.26 17.50 2.03
N SER A 123 0.12 17.39 0.76
CA SER A 123 -0.30 18.30 -0.30
C SER A 123 -0.44 17.61 -1.64
N ALA A 124 -1.29 18.18 -2.49
CA ALA A 124 -1.51 17.82 -3.89
C ALA A 124 -1.08 18.99 -4.79
N GLY A 125 -0.83 18.74 -6.07
CA GLY A 125 -0.37 19.76 -7.04
C GLY A 125 0.88 19.32 -7.78
N GLY A 126 1.29 18.07 -7.64
CA GLY A 126 2.30 17.42 -8.48
C GLY A 126 1.78 17.07 -9.87
N SER A 127 2.47 16.15 -10.53
CA SER A 127 2.10 15.58 -11.83
C SER A 127 2.57 14.13 -11.92
N GLU A 128 2.18 13.41 -12.96
CA GLU A 128 2.65 12.05 -13.23
C GLU A 128 4.16 11.92 -13.49
N THR A 129 4.87 13.03 -13.52
CA THR A 129 6.33 13.11 -13.71
C THR A 129 7.07 13.75 -12.56
N THR A 130 6.39 14.04 -11.44
CA THR A 130 7.01 14.56 -10.21
C THR A 130 7.55 13.45 -9.33
N TYR A 131 8.12 13.80 -8.16
CA TYR A 131 8.79 12.87 -7.24
C TYR A 131 7.89 11.75 -6.72
N ILE A 132 6.59 12.01 -6.60
CA ILE A 132 5.58 11.02 -6.19
C ILE A 132 4.49 11.08 -7.26
N PRO A 133 4.62 10.25 -8.30
CA PRO A 133 3.82 10.40 -9.52
C PRO A 133 2.41 9.86 -9.39
N ASP A 134 2.00 9.41 -8.23
CA ASP A 134 0.72 8.77 -8.02
C ASP A 134 -0.30 9.76 -7.44
N TYR A 135 -1.58 9.45 -7.60
CA TYR A 135 -2.67 10.35 -7.29
C TYR A 135 -3.20 10.13 -5.86
N SER A 136 -3.60 11.21 -5.22
CA SER A 136 -4.32 11.19 -3.95
C SER A 136 -5.74 11.72 -4.15
N TRP A 137 -6.70 10.92 -3.75
CA TRP A 137 -8.11 11.33 -3.72
C TRP A 137 -8.55 11.71 -2.31
N THR A 138 -9.34 12.75 -2.21
CA THR A 138 -9.91 13.21 -0.94
C THR A 138 -11.34 13.67 -1.13
N SER A 139 -12.14 13.53 -0.07
CA SER A 139 -13.51 14.02 0.00
C SER A 139 -13.86 14.39 1.45
N SER A 140 -15.07 14.89 1.66
CA SER A 140 -15.60 15.24 2.99
C SER A 140 -16.30 14.05 3.65
N GLY A 141 -16.47 14.10 4.97
CA GLY A 141 -17.14 13.08 5.76
C GLY A 141 -16.20 11.96 6.20
N TRP A 142 -16.81 10.90 6.74
CA TRP A 142 -16.08 9.68 7.11
C TRP A 142 -15.78 8.83 5.90
N LEU A 143 -14.53 8.35 5.81
CA LEU A 143 -13.99 7.67 4.64
C LEU A 143 -12.94 6.65 5.08
N GLY A 144 -12.82 5.57 4.33
CA GLY A 144 -11.73 4.59 4.46
C GLY A 144 -10.54 4.92 3.55
N LEU A 145 -9.43 4.21 3.74
CA LEU A 145 -8.27 4.26 2.86
C LEU A 145 -8.27 3.06 1.91
N ALA A 146 -8.17 3.33 0.62
CA ALA A 146 -7.81 2.34 -0.38
C ALA A 146 -6.51 2.74 -1.09
N VAL A 147 -5.69 1.76 -1.44
CA VAL A 147 -4.34 1.97 -2.01
C VAL A 147 -4.15 1.21 -3.31
N GLY A 148 -3.06 1.53 -4.03
CA GLY A 148 -2.60 0.77 -5.20
C GLY A 148 -3.16 1.22 -6.54
N GLY A 149 -4.36 1.76 -6.57
CA GLY A 149 -5.08 2.05 -7.82
C GLY A 149 -5.71 0.81 -8.44
N ASP A 150 -6.47 0.99 -9.49
CA ASP A 150 -7.25 -0.07 -10.13
C ASP A 150 -6.97 -0.19 -11.62
N TRP A 151 -7.68 -1.14 -12.26
CA TRP A 151 -7.46 -1.56 -13.64
C TRP A 151 -7.73 -0.48 -14.69
N ASP A 152 -8.46 0.61 -14.38
CA ASP A 152 -8.69 1.74 -15.28
C ASP A 152 -8.12 3.08 -14.75
N GLY A 153 -7.35 3.02 -13.66
CA GLY A 153 -6.78 4.20 -13.01
C GLY A 153 -5.73 4.96 -13.83
N GLY A 154 -5.21 4.36 -14.90
CA GLY A 154 -4.25 4.99 -15.80
C GLY A 154 -3.01 5.52 -15.07
N SER A 155 -2.65 6.78 -15.33
CA SER A 155 -1.49 7.43 -14.69
C SER A 155 -1.72 7.79 -13.21
N PHE A 156 -2.91 7.61 -12.68
CA PHE A 156 -3.18 7.85 -11.27
C PHE A 156 -2.71 6.69 -10.39
N ALA A 157 -2.79 5.44 -10.91
CA ALA A 157 -2.46 4.24 -10.18
C ALA A 157 -0.95 4.10 -9.95
N GLY A 158 -0.57 3.45 -8.84
CA GLY A 158 0.81 3.15 -8.53
C GLY A 158 1.03 2.82 -7.06
N LEU A 159 2.28 2.63 -6.70
CA LEU A 159 2.73 2.21 -5.37
C LEU A 159 2.29 3.17 -4.26
N PHE A 160 2.21 4.47 -4.55
CA PHE A 160 1.83 5.51 -3.61
C PHE A 160 0.40 6.02 -3.78
N TYR A 161 -0.38 5.38 -4.63
CA TYR A 161 -1.78 5.76 -4.80
C TYR A 161 -2.51 5.73 -3.46
N PHE A 162 -3.19 6.83 -3.17
CA PHE A 162 -3.79 7.06 -1.86
C PHE A 162 -5.23 7.54 -2.03
N ASN A 163 -6.18 6.65 -1.93
CA ASN A 163 -7.58 6.96 -2.11
C ASN A 163 -8.30 7.05 -0.77
N GLY A 164 -8.67 8.26 -0.38
CA GLY A 164 -9.50 8.54 0.78
C GLY A 164 -10.75 9.31 0.39
N ASN A 165 -11.46 8.87 -0.66
CA ASN A 165 -12.73 9.48 -1.08
C ASN A 165 -13.92 8.52 -1.05
N ASN A 166 -13.72 7.27 -0.64
CA ASN A 166 -14.76 6.26 -0.56
C ASN A 166 -15.19 6.02 0.89
N SER A 167 -16.51 5.90 1.10
CA SER A 167 -17.02 5.39 2.39
C SER A 167 -16.62 3.93 2.58
N SER A 168 -16.47 3.50 3.83
CA SER A 168 -16.13 2.12 4.20
C SER A 168 -17.12 1.09 3.65
N SER A 169 -18.36 1.49 3.41
CA SER A 169 -19.42 0.64 2.84
C SER A 169 -19.36 0.49 1.32
N ASN A 170 -18.41 1.15 0.64
CA ASN A 170 -18.32 1.05 -0.81
C ASN A 170 -17.84 -0.35 -1.23
N SER A 171 -18.63 -0.97 -2.11
CA SER A 171 -18.34 -2.29 -2.68
C SER A 171 -18.50 -2.21 -4.19
N ASN A 172 -17.43 -2.50 -4.93
CA ASN A 172 -17.41 -2.41 -6.39
C ASN A 172 -16.46 -3.45 -6.98
N SER A 173 -16.56 -3.72 -8.28
CA SER A 173 -15.71 -4.68 -8.99
C SER A 173 -14.22 -4.32 -9.02
N ASN A 174 -13.89 -3.06 -8.79
CA ASN A 174 -12.52 -2.55 -8.73
C ASN A 174 -11.95 -2.46 -7.30
N ILE A 175 -12.66 -2.98 -6.30
CA ILE A 175 -12.26 -2.92 -4.90
C ILE A 175 -12.03 -4.33 -4.37
N GLY A 176 -10.91 -4.53 -3.69
CA GLY A 176 -10.52 -5.77 -3.03
C GLY A 176 -9.93 -5.50 -1.65
N ALA A 177 -9.46 -6.58 -1.04
CA ALA A 177 -8.70 -6.54 0.20
C ALA A 177 -7.72 -7.72 0.22
N ARG A 178 -6.63 -7.57 0.94
CA ARG A 178 -5.65 -8.62 1.15
C ARG A 178 -5.56 -8.95 2.63
N HIS A 179 -5.60 -10.22 2.93
CA HIS A 179 -5.31 -10.70 4.28
C HIS A 179 -3.82 -11.02 4.42
N LEU A 180 -3.17 -10.45 5.41
CA LEU A 180 -1.84 -10.87 5.83
C LEU A 180 -1.98 -11.96 6.89
N PHE A 181 -1.72 -13.22 6.51
CA PHE A 181 -1.54 -14.30 7.47
C PHE A 181 -0.10 -14.28 7.99
N LEU A 182 0.12 -13.74 9.16
CA LEU A 182 1.34 -13.99 9.92
C LEU A 182 1.21 -15.37 10.55
N LEU A 183 1.75 -16.40 9.88
CA LEU A 183 1.97 -17.67 10.53
C LEU A 183 3.03 -17.44 11.61
N HIS A 184 2.60 -17.22 12.85
CA HIS A 184 3.48 -17.30 14.01
C HIS A 184 3.85 -18.79 14.16
N ILE A 185 4.86 -19.21 13.40
CA ILE A 185 5.60 -20.42 13.75
C ILE A 185 6.34 -20.03 15.03
N LEU A 186 5.70 -20.21 16.18
CA LEU A 186 6.38 -20.36 17.44
C LEU A 186 7.25 -21.63 17.31
N ARG A 187 8.38 -21.52 16.65
CA ARG A 187 9.50 -22.40 16.96
C ARG A 187 9.83 -22.09 18.42
N ARG A 188 9.33 -22.91 19.33
CA ARG A 188 10.03 -23.14 20.58
C ARG A 188 11.39 -23.70 20.17
N VAL A 189 12.34 -22.83 19.94
CA VAL A 189 13.75 -23.19 20.02
C VAL A 189 13.94 -23.45 21.51
N SER A 190 13.82 -24.71 21.91
CA SER A 190 14.19 -25.10 23.26
C SER A 190 15.65 -24.71 23.42
N HIS A 191 15.98 -23.98 24.46
CA HIS A 191 17.34 -23.54 24.79
C HIS A 191 18.37 -24.69 24.89
N THR A 192 17.94 -25.94 24.71
CA THR A 192 18.78 -27.14 24.79
C THR A 192 19.52 -27.47 23.48
N THR A 193 19.23 -26.83 22.36
CA THR A 193 19.91 -27.14 21.09
C THR A 193 21.10 -26.23 20.76
N TRP A 194 21.26 -25.11 21.44
CA TRP A 194 22.40 -24.21 21.19
C TRP A 194 23.69 -24.65 21.83
N TRP A 195 23.65 -25.52 22.85
CA TRP A 195 24.84 -26.03 23.53
C TRP A 195 25.52 -27.20 22.81
N LYS A 196 24.90 -27.81 21.82
CA LYS A 196 25.50 -28.94 21.08
C LYS A 196 26.33 -28.54 19.87
N PHE A 197 26.22 -27.31 19.38
CA PHE A 197 26.98 -26.83 18.22
C PHE A 197 28.33 -26.19 18.57
N SER A 198 28.58 -25.88 19.84
CA SER A 198 29.85 -25.26 20.27
C SER A 198 30.90 -26.24 20.80
N GLN A 199 30.65 -27.54 20.80
CA GLN A 199 31.59 -28.54 21.28
C GLN A 199 32.10 -29.51 20.21
N GLN A 200 31.77 -29.32 18.94
CA GLN A 200 32.29 -30.20 17.85
C GLN A 200 33.42 -29.59 17.03
N ASP A 201 33.84 -28.36 17.27
CA ASP A 201 34.97 -27.74 16.55
C ASP A 201 36.21 -27.52 17.43
N ALA A 202 36.37 -28.32 18.48
CA ALA A 202 37.58 -28.34 19.32
C ALA A 202 38.05 -29.78 19.56
N ALA A 203 38.52 -30.44 18.49
CA ALA A 203 39.37 -31.62 18.53
C ALA A 203 40.16 -31.74 17.23
#